data_475396f19a1a99522d02ce02323502ac
#
_entry.id   475396f19a1a99522d02ce02323502ac
#
_cell.length_a   1.000
_cell.length_b   1.000
_cell.length_c   1.000
_cell.angle_alpha   90.00
_cell.angle_beta   90.00
_cell.angle_gamma   90.00
#
_symmetry.space_group_name_H-M   'P 1'
#
loop_
_entity.id
_entity.type
_entity.pdbx_description
1 polymer ?
#
loop_
_entity_poly.entity_id
_entity_poly.type
_entity_poly.pdbx_seq_one_letter_code
_entity_poly.pdbx_strand_id
1 'polypeptide(L)'
;MIVGGARRASDTESREAAGSGGAHAARRPWWVWTVPFAAVLGVLLVRNAFLFSTSLYEDADPGANSILIEQARRFTLLVGHYSREKFNHPGPAFLYVQSWGESLFWAVLHVVPTAWNGQLIALYALNALFASLIAGTGYGQARSVRTAAACCAGLLALAAVRPEVFSSDWMPYVLVPAYLAFLVGIASVAAGRLQDAWIAALTGWFLINGNVAFLFFVPLAGCACVAALAWPRRRSLRAAVRSLAARRRIWVPVAVISVVFAFPIVLNTLLHWPGEFGKYLSYSAATSSAATPGPHGLSQVADYMLWFWWPGGGGAARWLVPVAAYVVAGAATWRLAPCPVRGFCVSLVAFSTLTSAAFVVYAATGIDELDPTGHYIGYFYWAAPAVMVLVILVAVTEWLRPVPGLAVAAAVAVAACAAFAVAPQTRFSTTHTDPGNLGSGSDADPGLSAAVARMAALAAGRPVVLKLAHDAWPDMTGVLVQAERTGVTACVASSYWEFMVSSQFICTPAELAHGATFRLYVPGHVPHGQRVVYQLRRAIVTGTPKGT
;
A
#
# COMPACT_ATOMS: atom_id res chain seq x y z
N MET A 1 -11.62 -1.68 77.15
CA MET A 1 -10.35 -2.13 76.59
C MET A 1 -10.66 -3.00 75.35
N ILE A 2 -10.84 -2.45 74.18
CA ILE A 2 -10.76 -3.05 72.85
C ILE A 2 -10.80 -1.88 71.84
N VAL A 3 -9.63 -1.32 71.50
CA VAL A 3 -9.44 -0.43 70.36
C VAL A 3 -8.05 -0.77 69.80
N GLY A 4 -7.97 -1.56 68.77
CA GLY A 4 -6.65 -1.98 68.27
C GLY A 4 -6.67 -2.87 66.98
N GLY A 5 -7.79 -2.98 66.26
CA GLY A 5 -7.89 -3.93 65.16
C GLY A 5 -8.06 -3.37 63.74
N ALA A 6 -8.36 -2.07 63.58
CA ALA A 6 -8.83 -1.54 62.28
C ALA A 6 -7.77 -0.88 61.39
N ARG A 7 -6.51 -0.72 61.82
CA ARG A 7 -5.46 -0.04 61.03
C ARG A 7 -4.53 -0.95 60.23
N ARG A 8 -4.54 -2.27 60.42
CA ARG A 8 -3.67 -3.20 59.67
C ARG A 8 -4.26 -3.71 58.35
N ALA A 9 -5.58 -3.64 58.14
CA ALA A 9 -6.22 -4.10 56.92
C ALA A 9 -6.07 -3.08 55.75
N SER A 10 -6.03 -1.76 56.06
CA SER A 10 -5.92 -0.73 55.02
C SER A 10 -4.53 -0.61 54.39
N ASP A 11 -3.47 -1.01 55.11
CA ASP A 11 -2.09 -0.91 54.61
C ASP A 11 -1.70 -2.10 53.72
N THR A 12 -2.39 -3.23 53.83
CA THR A 12 -2.17 -4.42 53.00
C THR A 12 -2.84 -4.25 51.63
N GLU A 13 -4.06 -3.73 51.60
CA GLU A 13 -4.74 -3.43 50.32
C GLU A 13 -4.04 -2.32 49.50
N SER A 14 -3.46 -1.31 50.22
CA SER A 14 -2.71 -0.25 49.53
C SER A 14 -1.37 -0.73 48.96
N ARG A 15 -0.75 -1.77 49.55
CA ARG A 15 0.49 -2.38 49.02
C ARG A 15 0.23 -3.34 47.87
N GLU A 16 -0.88 -4.08 47.85
CA GLU A 16 -1.26 -4.94 46.71
C GLU A 16 -1.66 -4.12 45.48
N ALA A 17 -2.35 -2.97 45.69
CA ALA A 17 -2.66 -2.06 44.59
C ALA A 17 -1.43 -1.35 43.99
N ALA A 18 -0.37 -1.14 44.80
CA ALA A 18 0.89 -0.54 44.32
C ALA A 18 1.81 -1.57 43.63
N GLY A 19 1.66 -2.86 43.95
CA GLY A 19 2.49 -3.94 43.37
C GLY A 19 2.08 -4.40 41.97
N SER A 20 0.86 -4.09 41.50
CA SER A 20 0.35 -4.56 40.21
C SER A 20 0.72 -3.66 39.01
N GLY A 21 1.36 -2.50 39.26
CA GLY A 21 1.72 -1.52 38.23
C GLY A 21 3.03 -1.79 37.45
N GLY A 22 3.80 -2.80 37.85
CA GLY A 22 5.15 -3.05 37.33
C GLY A 22 5.35 -4.36 36.59
N ALA A 23 4.30 -4.97 36.04
CA ALA A 23 4.50 -6.09 35.15
C ALA A 23 5.31 -5.59 33.94
N HIS A 24 6.63 -5.82 33.98
CA HIS A 24 7.52 -5.60 32.81
C HIS A 24 6.85 -6.24 31.62
N ALA A 25 6.44 -5.43 30.65
CA ALA A 25 5.86 -5.92 29.40
C ALA A 25 6.90 -6.83 28.76
N ALA A 26 6.78 -8.14 29.03
CA ALA A 26 7.76 -9.13 28.59
C ALA A 26 7.97 -8.97 27.08
N ARG A 27 9.23 -8.89 26.68
CA ARG A 27 9.60 -8.70 25.26
C ARG A 27 8.98 -9.81 24.42
N ARG A 28 8.51 -9.45 23.20
CA ARG A 28 8.12 -10.45 22.22
C ARG A 28 9.35 -11.20 21.77
N PRO A 29 9.33 -12.53 21.67
CA PRO A 29 10.45 -13.28 21.13
C PRO A 29 10.62 -12.91 19.63
N TRP A 30 11.85 -12.91 19.15
CA TRP A 30 12.20 -12.49 17.78
C TRP A 30 11.50 -13.34 16.70
N TRP A 31 11.30 -14.63 16.95
CA TRP A 31 10.64 -15.54 16.00
C TRP A 31 9.20 -15.16 15.65
N VAL A 32 8.52 -14.41 16.51
CA VAL A 32 7.15 -13.90 16.24
C VAL A 32 7.13 -12.96 15.04
N TRP A 33 8.26 -12.34 14.75
CA TRP A 33 8.44 -11.45 13.60
C TRP A 33 9.05 -12.19 12.41
N THR A 34 10.08 -12.97 12.65
CA THR A 34 10.87 -13.59 11.57
C THR A 34 10.17 -14.79 10.93
N VAL A 35 9.43 -15.60 11.69
CA VAL A 35 8.74 -16.76 11.13
C VAL A 35 7.63 -16.35 10.15
N PRO A 36 6.69 -15.43 10.47
CA PRO A 36 5.70 -14.98 9.50
C PRO A 36 6.34 -14.28 8.30
N PHE A 37 7.37 -13.47 8.52
CA PHE A 37 8.12 -12.82 7.44
C PHE A 37 8.70 -13.85 6.47
N ALA A 38 9.48 -14.81 6.98
CA ALA A 38 10.13 -15.83 6.17
C ALA A 38 9.13 -16.74 5.45
N ALA A 39 8.03 -17.10 6.12
CA ALA A 39 6.99 -17.94 5.54
C ALA A 39 6.29 -17.23 4.35
N VAL A 40 5.85 -16.00 4.53
CA VAL A 40 5.16 -15.24 3.48
C VAL A 40 6.11 -14.93 2.33
N LEU A 41 7.33 -14.44 2.64
CA LEU A 41 8.34 -14.18 1.62
C LEU A 41 8.69 -15.45 0.83
N GLY A 42 8.92 -16.56 1.54
CA GLY A 42 9.25 -17.83 0.92
C GLY A 42 8.17 -18.32 -0.05
N VAL A 43 6.89 -18.25 0.35
CA VAL A 43 5.77 -18.61 -0.53
C VAL A 43 5.72 -17.70 -1.75
N LEU A 44 5.86 -16.38 -1.58
CA LEU A 44 5.85 -15.43 -2.70
C LEU A 44 7.01 -15.68 -3.67
N LEU A 45 8.22 -15.92 -3.17
CA LEU A 45 9.39 -16.21 -4.01
C LEU A 45 9.25 -17.54 -4.76
N VAL A 46 8.79 -18.61 -4.09
CA VAL A 46 8.57 -19.92 -4.73
C VAL A 46 7.50 -19.82 -5.84
N ARG A 47 6.40 -19.13 -5.55
CA ARG A 47 5.33 -18.91 -6.54
C ARG A 47 5.75 -18.10 -7.75
N ASN A 48 6.72 -17.21 -7.55
CA ASN A 48 7.25 -16.29 -8.56
C ASN A 48 8.72 -16.57 -8.90
N ALA A 49 9.14 -17.85 -8.80
CA ALA A 49 10.52 -18.24 -9.06
C ALA A 49 11.01 -17.87 -10.48
N PHE A 50 10.09 -17.69 -11.43
CA PHE A 50 10.41 -17.22 -12.78
C PHE A 50 11.05 -15.82 -12.80
N LEU A 51 10.90 -15.01 -11.74
CA LEU A 51 11.58 -13.72 -11.62
C LEU A 51 13.10 -13.83 -11.60
N PHE A 52 13.65 -15.00 -11.26
CA PHE A 52 15.10 -15.24 -11.27
C PHE A 52 15.65 -15.64 -12.64
N SER A 53 14.78 -15.91 -13.63
CA SER A 53 15.22 -16.42 -14.93
C SER A 53 14.57 -15.73 -16.14
N THR A 54 13.42 -15.09 -15.95
CA THR A 54 12.66 -14.46 -17.04
C THR A 54 12.84 -12.95 -17.00
N SER A 55 13.33 -12.37 -18.10
CA SER A 55 13.43 -10.91 -18.23
C SER A 55 12.06 -10.28 -18.36
N LEU A 56 11.71 -9.40 -17.43
CA LEU A 56 10.51 -8.57 -17.48
C LEU A 56 10.93 -7.12 -17.70
N TYR A 57 10.21 -6.43 -18.58
CA TYR A 57 10.39 -5.01 -18.82
C TYR A 57 9.06 -4.31 -18.61
N GLU A 58 9.08 -3.37 -17.70
CA GLU A 58 7.89 -2.62 -17.28
C GLU A 58 7.46 -1.58 -18.31
N ASP A 59 6.15 -1.40 -18.44
CA ASP A 59 5.50 -0.30 -19.16
C ASP A 59 4.43 0.35 -18.28
N ALA A 60 3.61 1.22 -18.81
CA ALA A 60 2.50 1.91 -18.11
C ALA A 60 2.91 2.53 -16.78
N ASP A 61 2.11 2.34 -15.73
CA ASP A 61 2.36 2.89 -14.38
C ASP A 61 3.66 2.37 -13.73
N PRO A 62 3.99 1.07 -13.80
CA PRO A 62 5.31 0.59 -13.40
C PRO A 62 6.46 1.26 -14.14
N GLY A 63 6.32 1.49 -15.45
CA GLY A 63 7.31 2.21 -16.23
C GLY A 63 7.47 3.67 -15.77
N ALA A 64 6.38 4.38 -15.54
CA ALA A 64 6.42 5.75 -15.00
C ALA A 64 7.05 5.79 -13.60
N ASN A 65 6.75 4.80 -12.75
CA ASN A 65 7.39 4.68 -11.43
C ASN A 65 8.88 4.40 -11.55
N SER A 66 9.31 3.58 -12.51
CA SER A 66 10.74 3.27 -12.72
C SER A 66 11.56 4.50 -13.11
N ILE A 67 10.98 5.48 -13.80
CA ILE A 67 11.60 6.79 -14.04
C ILE A 67 11.92 7.48 -12.71
N LEU A 68 10.98 7.47 -11.77
CA LEU A 68 11.19 8.05 -10.45
C LEU A 68 12.15 7.21 -9.59
N ILE A 69 12.14 5.90 -9.75
CA ILE A 69 13.04 4.97 -9.04
C ILE A 69 14.51 5.24 -9.41
N GLU A 70 14.81 5.60 -10.65
CA GLU A 70 16.16 6.04 -11.02
C GLU A 70 16.63 7.29 -10.24
N GLN A 71 15.71 8.23 -9.97
CA GLN A 71 16.01 9.36 -9.08
C GLN A 71 16.17 8.91 -7.62
N ALA A 72 15.36 7.95 -7.15
CA ALA A 72 15.49 7.38 -5.83
C ALA A 72 16.85 6.68 -5.61
N ARG A 73 17.40 6.00 -6.63
CA ARG A 73 18.73 5.39 -6.59
C ARG A 73 19.84 6.43 -6.36
N ARG A 74 19.63 7.65 -6.82
CA ARG A 74 20.55 8.80 -6.63
C ARG A 74 20.25 9.59 -5.36
N PHE A 75 19.28 9.17 -4.54
CA PHE A 75 18.80 9.86 -3.34
C PHE A 75 18.30 11.29 -3.59
N THR A 76 17.81 11.59 -4.79
CA THR A 76 17.29 12.91 -5.17
C THR A 76 15.76 12.98 -5.20
N LEU A 77 15.07 11.84 -5.10
CA LEU A 77 13.62 11.79 -5.16
C LEU A 77 12.98 12.27 -3.85
N LEU A 78 12.11 13.26 -3.94
CA LEU A 78 11.42 13.88 -2.80
C LEU A 78 9.90 13.68 -2.82
N VAL A 79 9.33 13.21 -3.94
CA VAL A 79 7.89 13.04 -4.18
C VAL A 79 7.54 11.57 -4.39
N GLY A 80 6.26 11.23 -4.22
CA GLY A 80 5.74 9.89 -4.51
C GLY A 80 5.46 9.70 -6.01
N HIS A 81 4.77 8.61 -6.32
CA HIS A 81 4.35 8.32 -7.68
C HIS A 81 3.40 9.40 -8.22
N TYR A 82 3.30 9.48 -9.55
CA TYR A 82 2.43 10.46 -10.20
C TYR A 82 0.94 10.15 -10.01
N SER A 83 0.11 11.16 -10.17
CA SER A 83 -1.33 11.05 -10.30
C SER A 83 -1.76 11.58 -11.67
N ARG A 84 -2.81 10.98 -12.24
CA ARG A 84 -3.45 11.50 -13.46
C ARG A 84 -3.94 12.95 -13.31
N GLU A 85 -4.12 13.41 -12.07
CA GLU A 85 -4.51 14.78 -11.72
C GLU A 85 -3.32 15.78 -11.71
N LYS A 86 -2.19 15.39 -12.35
CA LYS A 86 -1.00 16.22 -12.55
C LYS A 86 -0.29 16.68 -11.28
N PHE A 87 -0.43 15.92 -10.19
CA PHE A 87 0.39 16.05 -8.99
C PHE A 87 1.09 14.74 -8.67
N ASN A 88 2.11 14.79 -7.83
CA ASN A 88 2.71 13.60 -7.25
C ASN A 88 2.13 13.35 -5.86
N HIS A 89 2.02 12.09 -5.46
CA HIS A 89 1.67 11.73 -4.10
C HIS A 89 2.75 12.21 -3.10
N PRO A 90 2.42 12.34 -1.78
CA PRO A 90 3.24 13.16 -0.88
C PRO A 90 4.69 12.72 -0.74
N GLY A 91 4.99 11.42 -0.76
CA GLY A 91 6.36 11.00 -0.47
C GLY A 91 6.81 9.71 -1.15
N PRO A 92 8.13 9.49 -1.23
CA PRO A 92 8.74 8.47 -2.08
C PRO A 92 8.97 7.11 -1.41
N ALA A 93 8.38 6.83 -0.24
CA ALA A 93 8.75 5.67 0.57
C ALA A 93 8.72 4.32 -0.18
N PHE A 94 7.67 4.08 -0.97
CA PHE A 94 7.58 2.84 -1.75
C PHE A 94 8.60 2.79 -2.88
N LEU A 95 8.81 3.89 -3.57
CA LEU A 95 9.79 4.00 -4.66
C LEU A 95 11.21 3.76 -4.16
N TYR A 96 11.55 4.20 -2.94
CA TYR A 96 12.81 3.84 -2.30
C TYR A 96 12.92 2.34 -1.99
N VAL A 97 11.85 1.68 -1.55
CA VAL A 97 11.85 0.22 -1.34
C VAL A 97 12.14 -0.50 -2.66
N GLN A 98 11.50 -0.10 -3.76
CA GLN A 98 11.74 -0.64 -5.09
C GLN A 98 13.17 -0.36 -5.56
N SER A 99 13.67 0.87 -5.37
CA SER A 99 15.05 1.28 -5.66
C SER A 99 16.09 0.40 -4.95
N TRP A 100 15.87 0.08 -3.68
CA TRP A 100 16.76 -0.82 -2.94
C TRP A 100 16.71 -2.25 -3.47
N GLY A 101 15.53 -2.74 -3.87
CA GLY A 101 15.38 -4.05 -4.51
C GLY A 101 16.11 -4.13 -5.83
N GLU A 102 15.96 -3.14 -6.69
CA GLU A 102 16.70 -3.01 -7.93
C GLU A 102 18.21 -2.98 -7.69
N SER A 103 18.66 -2.10 -6.80
CA SER A 103 20.08 -1.95 -6.47
C SER A 103 20.69 -3.25 -5.91
N LEU A 104 19.98 -3.91 -4.98
CA LEU A 104 20.49 -5.12 -4.33
C LEU A 104 20.45 -6.33 -5.27
N PHE A 105 19.28 -6.67 -5.82
CA PHE A 105 19.10 -7.95 -6.51
C PHE A 105 19.59 -7.93 -7.96
N TRP A 106 19.45 -6.79 -8.64
CA TRP A 106 19.90 -6.65 -10.02
C TRP A 106 21.32 -6.10 -10.12
N ALA A 107 21.59 -4.92 -9.52
CA ALA A 107 22.84 -4.22 -9.76
C ALA A 107 24.03 -4.77 -8.96
N VAL A 108 23.81 -5.30 -7.73
CA VAL A 108 24.89 -5.79 -6.85
C VAL A 108 25.01 -7.31 -6.89
N LEU A 109 23.91 -8.02 -6.61
CA LEU A 109 23.93 -9.49 -6.51
C LEU A 109 23.79 -10.19 -7.87
N HIS A 110 23.26 -9.52 -8.90
CA HIS A 110 23.01 -10.07 -10.23
C HIS A 110 22.20 -11.39 -10.21
N VAL A 111 21.28 -11.53 -9.24
CA VAL A 111 20.45 -12.74 -9.10
C VAL A 111 19.15 -12.69 -9.90
N VAL A 112 18.85 -11.56 -10.50
CA VAL A 112 17.69 -11.36 -11.37
C VAL A 112 18.11 -10.75 -12.71
N PRO A 113 17.40 -11.05 -13.83
CA PRO A 113 17.80 -10.62 -15.16
C PRO A 113 17.54 -9.13 -15.45
N THR A 114 16.57 -8.51 -14.80
CA THR A 114 16.24 -7.09 -15.02
C THR A 114 16.02 -6.34 -13.72
N ALA A 115 16.06 -5.02 -13.79
CA ALA A 115 15.85 -4.11 -12.69
C ALA A 115 14.46 -4.29 -12.07
N TRP A 116 13.41 -4.39 -12.91
CA TRP A 116 12.05 -4.55 -12.44
C TRP A 116 11.83 -5.86 -11.68
N ASN A 117 12.48 -6.96 -12.07
CA ASN A 117 12.45 -8.20 -11.29
C ASN A 117 12.96 -7.97 -9.86
N GLY A 118 13.99 -7.16 -9.68
CA GLY A 118 14.53 -6.77 -8.37
C GLY A 118 13.52 -5.93 -7.55
N GLN A 119 12.83 -5.01 -8.20
CA GLN A 119 11.78 -4.19 -7.59
C GLN A 119 10.61 -5.05 -7.08
N LEU A 120 10.18 -6.07 -7.86
CA LEU A 120 9.13 -7.02 -7.46
C LEU A 120 9.53 -7.89 -6.26
N ILE A 121 10.78 -8.31 -6.16
CA ILE A 121 11.28 -9.03 -4.97
C ILE A 121 11.20 -8.14 -3.72
N ALA A 122 11.55 -6.85 -3.86
CA ALA A 122 11.44 -5.90 -2.74
C ALA A 122 9.97 -5.68 -2.32
N LEU A 123 9.03 -5.63 -3.25
CA LEU A 123 7.60 -5.62 -2.97
C LEU A 123 7.18 -6.85 -2.13
N TYR A 124 7.66 -8.06 -2.50
CA TYR A 124 7.33 -9.27 -1.73
C TYR A 124 7.90 -9.23 -0.32
N ALA A 125 9.11 -8.70 -0.15
CA ALA A 125 9.69 -8.48 1.17
C ALA A 125 8.87 -7.45 2.00
N LEU A 126 8.38 -6.40 1.36
CA LEU A 126 7.51 -5.40 2.00
C LEU A 126 6.17 -6.02 2.44
N ASN A 127 5.52 -6.80 1.60
CA ASN A 127 4.29 -7.51 1.94
C ASN A 127 4.49 -8.53 3.07
N ALA A 128 5.61 -9.24 3.07
CA ALA A 128 6.01 -10.13 4.15
C ALA A 128 6.25 -9.36 5.47
N LEU A 129 6.82 -8.15 5.38
CA LEU A 129 6.97 -7.26 6.55
C LEU A 129 5.61 -6.87 7.13
N PHE A 130 4.64 -6.45 6.31
CA PHE A 130 3.30 -6.13 6.81
C PHE A 130 2.62 -7.35 7.46
N ALA A 131 2.74 -8.54 6.86
CA ALA A 131 2.25 -9.77 7.46
C ALA A 131 2.89 -10.05 8.83
N SER A 132 4.21 -9.86 8.93
CA SER A 132 4.96 -9.98 10.18
C SER A 132 4.49 -8.98 11.25
N LEU A 133 4.27 -7.71 10.87
CA LEU A 133 3.77 -6.68 11.78
C LEU A 133 2.36 -7.01 12.30
N ILE A 134 1.47 -7.49 11.44
CA ILE A 134 0.12 -7.94 11.82
C ILE A 134 0.19 -9.12 12.79
N ALA A 135 0.96 -10.16 12.46
CA ALA A 135 1.14 -11.34 13.30
C ALA A 135 1.76 -11.02 14.67
N GLY A 136 2.84 -10.22 14.67
CA GLY A 136 3.52 -9.80 15.87
C GLY A 136 2.64 -8.94 16.77
N THR A 137 1.78 -8.11 16.21
CA THR A 137 0.79 -7.33 16.96
C THR A 137 -0.23 -8.26 17.59
N GLY A 138 -0.79 -9.21 16.84
CA GLY A 138 -1.72 -10.22 17.34
C GLY A 138 -1.13 -11.03 18.49
N TYR A 139 0.08 -11.58 18.33
CA TYR A 139 0.79 -12.25 19.42
C TYR A 139 0.91 -11.37 20.66
N GLY A 140 1.21 -10.10 20.45
CA GLY A 140 1.34 -9.15 21.55
C GLY A 140 0.08 -9.03 22.42
N GLN A 141 -1.10 -9.15 21.84
CA GLN A 141 -2.37 -8.99 22.55
C GLN A 141 -2.67 -10.14 23.52
N ALA A 142 -2.46 -11.36 23.11
CA ALA A 142 -2.84 -12.55 23.90
C ALA A 142 -1.65 -13.37 24.41
N ARG A 143 -0.40 -13.04 23.99
CA ARG A 143 0.77 -13.90 24.18
C ARG A 143 0.55 -15.31 23.61
N SER A 144 -0.21 -15.40 22.54
CA SER A 144 -0.70 -16.63 21.95
C SER A 144 -0.24 -16.71 20.48
N VAL A 145 0.38 -17.83 20.13
CA VAL A 145 0.71 -18.16 18.74
C VAL A 145 -0.56 -18.28 17.89
N ARG A 146 -1.68 -18.68 18.49
CA ARG A 146 -2.99 -18.77 17.82
C ARG A 146 -3.47 -17.42 17.34
N THR A 147 -3.38 -16.38 18.19
CA THR A 147 -3.77 -15.02 17.80
C THR A 147 -2.88 -14.51 16.67
N ALA A 148 -1.57 -14.79 16.71
CA ALA A 148 -0.67 -14.44 15.62
C ALA A 148 -1.06 -15.15 14.32
N ALA A 149 -1.33 -16.46 14.40
CA ALA A 149 -1.76 -17.27 13.25
C ALA A 149 -3.11 -16.81 12.69
N ALA A 150 -4.07 -16.47 13.57
CA ALA A 150 -5.37 -15.91 13.16
C ALA A 150 -5.22 -14.58 12.42
N CYS A 151 -4.33 -13.72 12.89
CA CYS A 151 -4.04 -12.46 12.23
C CYS A 151 -3.40 -12.67 10.83
N CYS A 152 -2.46 -13.61 10.70
CA CYS A 152 -1.92 -14.01 9.40
C CYS A 152 -3.00 -14.62 8.50
N ALA A 153 -3.87 -15.48 9.04
CA ALA A 153 -4.94 -16.10 8.27
C ALA A 153 -5.94 -15.05 7.73
N GLY A 154 -6.24 -13.99 8.51
CA GLY A 154 -7.08 -12.89 8.03
C GLY A 154 -6.48 -12.15 6.83
N LEU A 155 -5.16 -11.91 6.87
CA LEU A 155 -4.44 -11.31 5.75
C LEU A 155 -4.40 -12.25 4.53
N LEU A 156 -4.16 -13.54 4.74
CA LEU A 156 -4.14 -14.53 3.67
C LEU A 156 -5.54 -14.77 3.07
N ALA A 157 -6.60 -14.64 3.85
CA ALA A 157 -7.97 -14.68 3.33
C ALA A 157 -8.23 -13.51 2.36
N LEU A 158 -7.72 -12.32 2.67
CA LEU A 158 -7.74 -11.19 1.73
C LEU A 158 -6.97 -11.52 0.45
N ALA A 159 -5.77 -12.10 0.56
CA ALA A 159 -4.98 -12.52 -0.59
C ALA A 159 -5.66 -13.59 -1.45
N ALA A 160 -6.44 -14.48 -0.83
CA ALA A 160 -7.20 -15.51 -1.56
C ALA A 160 -8.33 -14.90 -2.41
N VAL A 161 -8.92 -13.80 -1.96
CA VAL A 161 -9.99 -13.07 -2.67
C VAL A 161 -9.42 -12.08 -3.69
N ARG A 162 -8.30 -11.44 -3.34
CA ARG A 162 -7.60 -10.42 -4.14
C ARG A 162 -6.09 -10.64 -4.11
N PRO A 163 -5.61 -11.56 -4.91
CA PRO A 163 -4.19 -11.97 -4.89
C PRO A 163 -3.26 -10.91 -5.43
N GLU A 164 -3.74 -10.01 -6.29
CA GLU A 164 -2.99 -8.86 -6.80
C GLU A 164 -2.46 -7.97 -5.67
N VAL A 165 -3.16 -7.97 -4.52
CA VAL A 165 -2.73 -7.27 -3.30
C VAL A 165 -1.31 -7.65 -2.85
N PHE A 166 -0.86 -8.86 -3.18
CA PHE A 166 0.48 -9.34 -2.81
C PHE A 166 1.45 -9.42 -3.97
N SER A 167 0.94 -9.55 -5.19
CA SER A 167 1.78 -9.83 -6.36
C SER A 167 1.97 -8.62 -7.27
N SER A 168 1.10 -7.62 -7.23
CA SER A 168 1.21 -6.42 -8.07
C SER A 168 1.94 -5.29 -7.36
N ASP A 169 2.83 -4.60 -8.07
CA ASP A 169 3.51 -3.39 -7.63
C ASP A 169 2.72 -2.10 -7.92
N TRP A 170 1.52 -2.25 -8.45
CA TRP A 170 0.63 -1.11 -8.66
C TRP A 170 0.15 -0.54 -7.32
N MET A 171 0.35 0.75 -7.14
CA MET A 171 0.20 1.43 -5.85
C MET A 171 -1.14 1.20 -5.15
N PRO A 172 -2.29 1.20 -5.84
CA PRO A 172 -3.58 0.88 -5.21
C PRO A 172 -3.60 -0.45 -4.45
N TYR A 173 -2.93 -1.49 -4.95
CA TYR A 173 -2.82 -2.77 -4.26
C TYR A 173 -1.84 -2.75 -3.10
N VAL A 174 -0.69 -2.09 -3.27
CA VAL A 174 0.37 -1.99 -2.24
C VAL A 174 -0.14 -1.34 -0.96
N LEU A 175 -1.08 -0.41 -1.08
CA LEU A 175 -1.66 0.29 0.07
C LEU A 175 -2.57 -0.61 0.94
N VAL A 176 -3.13 -1.70 0.40
CA VAL A 176 -4.10 -2.55 1.11
C VAL A 176 -3.48 -3.27 2.32
N PRO A 177 -2.38 -4.04 2.19
CA PRO A 177 -1.74 -4.69 3.34
C PRO A 177 -1.13 -3.68 4.30
N ALA A 178 -0.62 -2.55 3.80
CA ALA A 178 -0.12 -1.46 4.63
C ALA A 178 -1.24 -0.85 5.50
N TYR A 179 -2.43 -0.63 4.93
CA TYR A 179 -3.57 -0.08 5.65
C TYR A 179 -4.14 -1.07 6.67
N LEU A 180 -4.21 -2.36 6.33
CA LEU A 180 -4.58 -3.38 7.30
C LEU A 180 -3.59 -3.43 8.48
N ALA A 181 -2.28 -3.36 8.21
CA ALA A 181 -1.26 -3.31 9.27
C ALA A 181 -1.39 -2.03 10.12
N PHE A 182 -1.73 -0.90 9.52
CA PHE A 182 -2.02 0.35 10.24
C PHE A 182 -3.23 0.19 11.17
N LEU A 183 -4.36 -0.34 10.67
CA LEU A 183 -5.56 -0.56 11.47
C LEU A 183 -5.30 -1.51 12.64
N VAL A 184 -4.53 -2.58 12.42
CA VAL A 184 -4.11 -3.51 13.47
C VAL A 184 -3.20 -2.83 14.49
N GLY A 185 -2.23 -2.04 14.03
CA GLY A 185 -1.32 -1.29 14.89
C GLY A 185 -2.02 -0.26 15.76
N ILE A 186 -2.87 0.60 15.15
CA ILE A 186 -3.59 1.65 15.87
C ILE A 186 -4.62 1.09 16.86
N ALA A 187 -5.30 -0.01 16.49
CA ALA A 187 -6.22 -0.71 17.39
C ALA A 187 -5.48 -1.33 18.58
N SER A 188 -4.28 -1.85 18.37
CA SER A 188 -3.42 -2.34 19.46
C SER A 188 -3.05 -1.24 20.44
N VAL A 189 -2.69 -0.06 19.93
CA VAL A 189 -2.39 1.12 20.76
C VAL A 189 -3.62 1.55 21.56
N ALA A 190 -4.78 1.65 20.91
CA ALA A 190 -6.04 2.03 21.55
C ALA A 190 -6.47 1.00 22.63
N ALA A 191 -6.17 -0.29 22.43
CA ALA A 191 -6.36 -1.34 23.42
C ALA A 191 -5.33 -1.27 24.59
N GLY A 192 -4.48 -0.25 24.64
CA GLY A 192 -3.55 0.02 25.75
C GLY A 192 -2.11 -0.45 25.53
N ARG A 193 -1.76 -1.06 24.40
CA ARG A 193 -0.40 -1.51 24.10
C ARG A 193 0.42 -0.43 23.40
N LEU A 194 0.76 0.63 24.14
CA LEU A 194 1.50 1.78 23.62
C LEU A 194 2.84 1.42 22.95
N GLN A 195 3.44 0.29 23.32
CA GLN A 195 4.68 -0.19 22.69
C GLN A 195 4.52 -0.54 21.20
N ASP A 196 3.29 -0.61 20.67
CA ASP A 196 3.00 -0.85 19.27
C ASP A 196 2.81 0.45 18.46
N ALA A 197 2.97 1.61 19.13
CA ALA A 197 2.83 2.91 18.48
C ALA A 197 3.79 3.10 17.29
N TRP A 198 4.98 2.49 17.34
CA TRP A 198 5.92 2.54 16.22
C TRP A 198 5.39 1.80 14.97
N ILE A 199 4.57 0.74 15.15
CA ILE A 199 3.95 0.01 14.03
C ILE A 199 2.92 0.92 13.36
N ALA A 200 2.04 1.56 14.16
CA ALA A 200 1.07 2.51 13.65
C ALA A 200 1.74 3.71 12.99
N ALA A 201 2.86 4.20 13.54
CA ALA A 201 3.63 5.27 12.93
C ALA A 201 4.27 4.85 11.60
N LEU A 202 4.96 3.69 11.56
CA LEU A 202 5.61 3.17 10.36
C LEU A 202 4.61 3.00 9.21
N THR A 203 3.51 2.29 9.49
CA THR A 203 2.50 2.00 8.46
C THR A 203 1.69 3.24 8.10
N GLY A 204 1.37 4.10 9.06
CA GLY A 204 0.67 5.36 8.81
C GLY A 204 1.50 6.33 7.94
N TRP A 205 2.78 6.50 8.24
CA TRP A 205 3.66 7.32 7.40
C TRP A 205 3.90 6.71 6.02
N PHE A 206 4.01 5.39 5.91
CA PHE A 206 4.09 4.71 4.62
C PHE A 206 2.85 5.01 3.76
N LEU A 207 1.66 4.95 4.36
CA LEU A 207 0.40 5.28 3.69
C LEU A 207 0.34 6.75 3.27
N ILE A 208 0.72 7.68 4.14
CA ILE A 208 0.78 9.11 3.81
C ILE A 208 1.71 9.36 2.62
N ASN A 209 2.89 8.72 2.60
CA ASN A 209 3.80 8.81 1.46
C ASN A 209 3.17 8.26 0.18
N GLY A 210 2.42 7.16 0.29
CA GLY A 210 1.88 6.43 -0.83
C GLY A 210 0.63 7.04 -1.48
N ASN A 211 -0.21 7.77 -0.75
CA ASN A 211 -1.41 8.38 -1.34
C ASN A 211 -1.91 9.56 -0.53
N VAL A 212 -2.28 10.63 -1.24
CA VAL A 212 -2.77 11.90 -0.66
C VAL A 212 -4.00 11.71 0.24
N ALA A 213 -4.87 10.73 -0.04
CA ALA A 213 -6.05 10.44 0.80
C ALA A 213 -5.66 10.13 2.26
N PHE A 214 -4.50 9.55 2.49
CA PHE A 214 -4.04 9.21 3.84
C PHE A 214 -3.58 10.41 4.68
N LEU A 215 -3.44 11.59 4.07
CA LEU A 215 -3.36 12.86 4.83
C LEU A 215 -4.64 13.12 5.66
N PHE A 216 -5.75 12.49 5.29
CA PHE A 216 -7.00 12.55 6.02
C PHE A 216 -7.20 11.33 6.95
N PHE A 217 -7.08 10.11 6.42
CA PHE A 217 -7.41 8.89 7.17
C PHE A 217 -6.48 8.63 8.36
N VAL A 218 -5.17 8.85 8.19
CA VAL A 218 -4.17 8.56 9.25
C VAL A 218 -4.31 9.52 10.42
N PRO A 219 -4.37 10.85 10.24
CA PRO A 219 -4.61 11.78 11.34
C PRO A 219 -5.97 11.56 12.03
N LEU A 220 -7.04 11.27 11.27
CA LEU A 220 -8.35 10.97 11.84
C LEU A 220 -8.30 9.77 12.80
N ALA A 221 -7.70 8.66 12.36
CA ALA A 221 -7.52 7.49 13.21
C ALA A 221 -6.60 7.77 14.41
N GLY A 222 -5.54 8.57 14.20
CA GLY A 222 -4.64 9.03 15.26
C GLY A 222 -5.37 9.83 16.33
N CYS A 223 -6.16 10.82 15.94
CA CYS A 223 -6.99 11.61 16.86
C CYS A 223 -7.99 10.74 17.63
N ALA A 224 -8.67 9.82 16.96
CA ALA A 224 -9.58 8.88 17.60
C ALA A 224 -8.86 7.97 18.60
N CYS A 225 -7.65 7.50 18.29
CA CYS A 225 -6.82 6.71 19.21
C CYS A 225 -6.44 7.52 20.45
N VAL A 226 -5.99 8.76 20.27
CA VAL A 226 -5.68 9.67 21.40
C VAL A 226 -6.92 9.90 22.25
N ALA A 227 -8.07 10.16 21.63
CA ALA A 227 -9.34 10.33 22.33
C ALA A 227 -9.71 9.07 23.14
N ALA A 228 -9.61 7.88 22.54
CA ALA A 228 -9.87 6.61 23.21
C ALA A 228 -8.96 6.38 24.44
N LEU A 229 -7.68 6.74 24.34
CA LEU A 229 -6.71 6.65 25.45
C LEU A 229 -6.93 7.72 26.52
N ALA A 230 -7.36 8.92 26.13
CA ALA A 230 -7.56 10.05 27.04
C ALA A 230 -8.89 9.96 27.81
N TRP A 231 -9.94 9.44 27.19
CA TRP A 231 -11.30 9.41 27.77
C TRP A 231 -11.38 8.78 29.16
N PRO A 232 -10.81 7.59 29.44
CA PRO A 232 -10.82 7.01 30.78
C PRO A 232 -10.02 7.84 31.79
N ARG A 233 -9.06 8.64 31.31
CA ARG A 233 -8.10 9.41 32.12
C ARG A 233 -8.43 10.91 32.20
N ARG A 234 -9.61 11.33 31.73
CA ARG A 234 -9.96 12.76 31.60
C ARG A 234 -9.84 13.57 32.89
N ARG A 235 -10.06 12.92 34.07
CA ARG A 235 -9.92 13.58 35.39
C ARG A 235 -8.46 13.79 35.83
N SER A 236 -7.52 13.09 35.23
CA SER A 236 -6.08 13.16 35.54
C SER A 236 -5.20 13.35 34.31
N LEU A 237 -5.71 14.06 33.30
CA LEU A 237 -5.09 14.17 31.96
C LEU A 237 -3.63 14.67 32.02
N ARG A 238 -3.34 15.67 32.88
CA ARG A 238 -1.98 16.20 33.06
C ARG A 238 -1.00 15.16 33.62
N ALA A 239 -1.45 14.30 34.54
CA ALA A 239 -0.63 13.22 35.07
C ALA A 239 -0.43 12.11 34.02
N ALA A 240 -1.48 11.78 33.27
CA ALA A 240 -1.41 10.82 32.16
C ALA A 240 -0.44 11.27 31.06
N VAL A 241 -0.52 12.52 30.61
CA VAL A 241 0.40 13.10 29.60
C VAL A 241 1.84 13.07 30.12
N ARG A 242 2.10 13.47 31.36
CA ARG A 242 3.44 13.40 31.96
C ARG A 242 3.98 11.97 32.03
N SER A 243 3.15 11.01 32.42
CA SER A 243 3.55 9.60 32.49
C SER A 243 3.83 9.01 31.09
N LEU A 244 3.08 9.42 30.08
CA LEU A 244 3.30 9.05 28.69
C LEU A 244 4.59 9.67 28.15
N ALA A 245 4.81 10.97 28.35
CA ALA A 245 6.00 11.68 27.90
C ALA A 245 7.30 11.10 28.49
N ALA A 246 7.24 10.60 29.74
CA ALA A 246 8.38 9.93 30.39
C ALA A 246 8.79 8.60 29.73
N ARG A 247 7.96 8.02 28.86
CA ARG A 247 8.22 6.70 28.22
C ARG A 247 9.04 6.85 26.94
N ARG A 248 10.28 7.36 27.03
CA ARG A 248 11.18 7.60 25.87
C ARG A 248 11.30 6.40 24.94
N ARG A 249 11.34 5.17 25.47
CA ARG A 249 11.44 3.93 24.66
C ARG A 249 10.28 3.72 23.67
N ILE A 250 9.14 4.38 23.90
CA ILE A 250 7.99 4.34 22.99
C ILE A 250 8.10 5.46 21.96
N TRP A 251 8.42 6.68 22.40
CA TRP A 251 8.34 7.86 21.54
C TRP A 251 9.56 8.08 20.65
N VAL A 252 10.75 7.59 21.07
CA VAL A 252 11.94 7.71 20.23
C VAL A 252 11.76 6.98 18.89
N PRO A 253 11.35 5.68 18.84
CA PRO A 253 11.08 5.04 17.56
C PRO A 253 10.00 5.75 16.72
N VAL A 254 8.91 6.20 17.36
CA VAL A 254 7.85 6.95 16.67
C VAL A 254 8.39 8.25 16.07
N ALA A 255 9.17 9.01 16.82
CA ALA A 255 9.77 10.26 16.36
C ALA A 255 10.77 10.03 15.21
N VAL A 256 11.65 9.04 15.34
CA VAL A 256 12.62 8.69 14.28
C VAL A 256 11.89 8.31 13.00
N ILE A 257 10.89 7.42 13.06
CA ILE A 257 10.09 7.05 11.90
C ILE A 257 9.42 8.29 11.30
N SER A 258 8.79 9.13 12.13
CA SER A 258 8.11 10.34 11.66
C SER A 258 9.08 11.30 10.96
N VAL A 259 10.26 11.51 11.51
CA VAL A 259 11.28 12.38 10.89
C VAL A 259 11.74 11.81 9.55
N VAL A 260 12.06 10.51 9.50
CA VAL A 260 12.55 9.87 8.25
C VAL A 260 11.52 9.97 7.13
N PHE A 261 10.26 9.66 7.40
CA PHE A 261 9.21 9.68 6.36
C PHE A 261 8.73 11.09 6.02
N ALA A 262 8.70 12.01 6.98
CA ALA A 262 8.31 13.40 6.73
C ALA A 262 9.41 14.20 6.04
N PHE A 263 10.68 13.81 6.20
CA PHE A 263 11.83 14.56 5.69
C PHE A 263 11.74 14.89 4.19
N PRO A 264 11.53 13.93 3.28
CA PRO A 264 11.42 14.25 1.86
C PRO A 264 10.23 15.17 1.55
N ILE A 265 9.09 14.97 2.23
CA ILE A 265 7.87 15.79 2.03
C ILE A 265 8.14 17.25 2.44
N VAL A 266 8.73 17.45 3.62
CA VAL A 266 9.07 18.78 4.14
C VAL A 266 10.11 19.44 3.24
N LEU A 267 11.16 18.70 2.88
CA LEU A 267 12.23 19.23 2.03
C LEU A 267 11.69 19.62 0.66
N ASN A 268 10.86 18.80 0.01
CA ASN A 268 10.20 19.15 -1.25
C ASN A 268 9.37 20.42 -1.13
N THR A 269 8.58 20.54 -0.05
CA THR A 269 7.75 21.73 0.18
C THR A 269 8.58 22.99 0.38
N LEU A 270 9.71 22.89 1.09
CA LEU A 270 10.60 24.04 1.32
C LEU A 270 11.34 24.47 0.05
N LEU A 271 11.79 23.51 -0.76
CA LEU A 271 12.55 23.79 -1.99
C LEU A 271 11.66 24.30 -3.14
N HIS A 272 10.40 23.85 -3.20
CA HIS A 272 9.49 24.12 -4.30
C HIS A 272 8.16 24.75 -3.85
N TRP A 273 8.20 25.61 -2.81
CA TRP A 273 6.99 26.23 -2.25
C TRP A 273 6.00 26.75 -3.30
N PRO A 274 4.70 26.42 -3.21
CA PRO A 274 4.02 25.57 -2.21
C PRO A 274 4.12 24.05 -2.48
N GLY A 275 4.92 23.60 -3.45
CA GLY A 275 5.17 22.21 -3.79
C GLY A 275 3.90 21.45 -4.19
N GLU A 276 3.86 20.16 -3.90
CA GLU A 276 2.70 19.31 -4.20
C GLU A 276 1.46 19.75 -3.40
N PHE A 277 1.61 20.31 -2.20
CA PHE A 277 0.46 20.80 -1.42
C PHE A 277 -0.30 21.91 -2.13
N GLY A 278 0.39 22.79 -2.87
CA GLY A 278 -0.26 23.79 -3.71
C GLY A 278 -1.10 23.17 -4.81
N LYS A 279 -0.61 22.10 -5.43
CA LYS A 279 -1.35 21.35 -6.44
C LYS A 279 -2.60 20.65 -5.85
N TYR A 280 -2.48 20.04 -4.64
CA TYR A 280 -3.63 19.44 -3.95
C TYR A 280 -4.73 20.45 -3.65
N LEU A 281 -4.34 21.64 -3.15
CA LEU A 281 -5.29 22.72 -2.88
C LEU A 281 -5.93 23.25 -4.16
N SER A 282 -5.16 23.43 -5.23
CA SER A 282 -5.68 23.86 -6.54
C SER A 282 -6.66 22.85 -7.12
N TYR A 283 -6.33 21.57 -7.04
CA TYR A 283 -7.23 20.47 -7.46
C TYR A 283 -8.53 20.48 -6.65
N SER A 284 -8.44 20.53 -5.33
CA SER A 284 -9.61 20.59 -4.44
C SER A 284 -10.46 21.84 -4.69
N ALA A 285 -9.86 22.99 -4.98
CA ALA A 285 -10.59 24.21 -5.31
C ALA A 285 -11.25 24.12 -6.69
N ALA A 286 -10.58 23.53 -7.69
CA ALA A 286 -11.12 23.33 -9.03
C ALA A 286 -12.32 22.37 -9.01
N THR A 287 -12.24 21.27 -8.29
CA THR A 287 -13.35 20.31 -8.13
C THR A 287 -14.52 20.89 -7.35
N SER A 288 -14.29 21.88 -6.49
CA SER A 288 -15.35 22.57 -5.72
C SER A 288 -16.03 23.70 -6.52
N SER A 289 -15.36 24.27 -7.52
CA SER A 289 -15.83 25.47 -8.24
C SER A 289 -16.31 25.19 -9.67
N ALA A 290 -15.92 24.07 -10.25
CA ALA A 290 -16.31 23.73 -11.61
C ALA A 290 -17.74 23.20 -11.66
N ALA A 291 -18.35 23.25 -12.85
CA ALA A 291 -19.57 22.54 -13.20
C ALA A 291 -19.39 20.99 -13.15
N THR A 292 -18.57 20.50 -12.22
CA THR A 292 -18.49 19.10 -11.85
C THR A 292 -19.82 18.70 -11.22
N PRO A 293 -20.30 17.48 -11.46
CA PRO A 293 -21.42 16.94 -10.72
C PRO A 293 -21.16 17.19 -9.23
N GLY A 294 -22.13 17.76 -8.51
CA GLY A 294 -22.02 17.97 -7.06
C GLY A 294 -21.67 16.65 -6.34
N PRO A 295 -21.51 16.66 -5.01
CA PRO A 295 -21.15 15.46 -4.27
C PRO A 295 -22.00 14.28 -4.71
N HIS A 296 -21.36 13.14 -4.94
CA HIS A 296 -22.04 11.93 -5.41
C HIS A 296 -23.21 11.56 -4.49
N GLY A 297 -24.33 11.14 -5.07
CA GLY A 297 -25.49 10.72 -4.32
C GLY A 297 -25.18 9.53 -3.40
N LEU A 298 -25.83 9.48 -2.23
CA LEU A 298 -25.60 8.41 -1.24
C LEU A 298 -25.79 7.00 -1.82
N SER A 299 -26.67 6.81 -2.81
CA SER A 299 -26.84 5.52 -3.49
C SER A 299 -25.60 5.12 -4.30
N GLN A 300 -24.99 6.06 -5.01
CA GLN A 300 -23.77 5.82 -5.79
C GLN A 300 -22.58 5.48 -4.87
N VAL A 301 -22.42 6.26 -3.79
CA VAL A 301 -21.41 6.01 -2.76
C VAL A 301 -21.62 4.63 -2.12
N ALA A 302 -22.86 4.28 -1.80
CA ALA A 302 -23.18 2.98 -1.24
C ALA A 302 -22.86 1.84 -2.21
N ASP A 303 -23.24 1.96 -3.48
CA ASP A 303 -22.93 0.97 -4.50
C ASP A 303 -21.42 0.79 -4.67
N TYR A 304 -20.67 1.88 -4.71
CA TYR A 304 -19.21 1.87 -4.74
C TYR A 304 -18.60 1.14 -3.53
N MET A 305 -19.05 1.45 -2.32
CA MET A 305 -18.56 0.79 -1.11
C MET A 305 -18.95 -0.68 -1.04
N LEU A 306 -20.17 -1.02 -1.43
CA LEU A 306 -20.67 -2.40 -1.40
C LEU A 306 -19.93 -3.31 -2.37
N TRP A 307 -19.36 -2.76 -3.45
CA TRP A 307 -18.53 -3.53 -4.36
C TRP A 307 -17.31 -4.15 -3.65
N PHE A 308 -16.72 -3.49 -2.66
CA PHE A 308 -15.61 -4.04 -1.89
C PHE A 308 -16.03 -5.20 -0.98
N TRP A 309 -17.29 -5.31 -0.62
CA TRP A 309 -17.81 -6.39 0.19
C TRP A 309 -18.30 -7.58 -0.65
N TRP A 310 -18.85 -7.31 -1.79
CA TRP A 310 -19.42 -8.33 -2.68
C TRP A 310 -19.29 -7.95 -4.16
N PRO A 311 -18.11 -8.11 -4.77
CA PRO A 311 -17.93 -7.84 -6.20
C PRO A 311 -18.83 -8.75 -7.05
N GLY A 312 -19.59 -8.16 -7.96
CA GLY A 312 -20.48 -8.90 -8.85
C GLY A 312 -21.84 -9.28 -8.28
N GLY A 313 -22.12 -8.98 -7.01
CA GLY A 313 -23.45 -9.16 -6.41
C GLY A 313 -24.39 -8.03 -6.77
N GLY A 314 -25.69 -8.31 -6.98
CA GLY A 314 -26.77 -7.34 -7.20
C GLY A 314 -27.85 -7.38 -6.10
N GLY A 315 -28.68 -6.33 -6.04
CA GLY A 315 -29.85 -6.28 -5.19
C GLY A 315 -29.57 -6.24 -3.68
N ALA A 316 -30.56 -6.64 -2.88
CA ALA A 316 -30.52 -6.56 -1.41
C ALA A 316 -29.41 -7.42 -0.77
N ALA A 317 -28.94 -8.48 -1.44
CA ALA A 317 -27.88 -9.33 -0.92
C ALA A 317 -26.56 -8.57 -0.66
N ARG A 318 -26.27 -7.53 -1.44
CA ARG A 318 -25.08 -6.68 -1.22
C ARG A 318 -25.05 -6.04 0.16
N TRP A 319 -26.19 -5.56 0.66
CA TRP A 319 -26.28 -4.92 1.97
C TRP A 319 -26.18 -5.93 3.12
N LEU A 320 -26.65 -7.15 2.91
CA LEU A 320 -26.64 -8.18 3.94
C LEU A 320 -25.21 -8.61 4.30
N VAL A 321 -24.28 -8.62 3.34
CA VAL A 321 -22.88 -9.07 3.57
C VAL A 321 -22.15 -8.17 4.59
N PRO A 322 -22.03 -6.85 4.41
CA PRO A 322 -21.36 -6.02 5.40
C PRO A 322 -22.09 -6.01 6.75
N VAL A 323 -23.42 -5.95 6.76
CA VAL A 323 -24.21 -6.00 8.00
C VAL A 323 -23.94 -7.31 8.74
N ALA A 324 -24.04 -8.45 8.05
CA ALA A 324 -23.75 -9.75 8.64
C ALA A 324 -22.30 -9.83 9.16
N ALA A 325 -21.32 -9.32 8.41
CA ALA A 325 -19.92 -9.31 8.83
C ALA A 325 -19.71 -8.52 10.13
N TYR A 326 -20.27 -7.32 10.25
CA TYR A 326 -20.19 -6.51 11.46
C TYR A 326 -20.95 -7.15 12.63
N VAL A 327 -22.14 -7.71 12.41
CA VAL A 327 -22.92 -8.40 13.44
C VAL A 327 -22.17 -9.64 13.94
N VAL A 328 -21.64 -10.46 13.03
CA VAL A 328 -20.88 -11.68 13.39
C VAL A 328 -19.59 -11.32 14.10
N ALA A 329 -18.84 -10.33 13.62
CA ALA A 329 -17.61 -9.85 14.27
C ALA A 329 -17.91 -9.29 15.67
N GLY A 330 -18.98 -8.50 15.82
CA GLY A 330 -19.45 -7.99 17.12
C GLY A 330 -19.85 -9.11 18.07
N ALA A 331 -20.66 -10.07 17.61
CA ALA A 331 -21.09 -11.22 18.39
C ALA A 331 -19.90 -12.12 18.78
N ALA A 332 -18.97 -12.39 17.84
CA ALA A 332 -17.76 -13.14 18.13
C ALA A 332 -16.89 -12.42 19.18
N THR A 333 -16.72 -11.10 19.06
CA THR A 333 -15.98 -10.29 20.03
C THR A 333 -16.61 -10.38 21.42
N TRP A 334 -17.93 -10.28 21.49
CA TRP A 334 -18.65 -10.27 22.76
C TRP A 334 -18.71 -11.65 23.42
N ARG A 335 -19.05 -12.70 22.64
CA ARG A 335 -19.31 -14.04 23.13
C ARG A 335 -18.05 -14.91 23.25
N LEU A 336 -17.13 -14.79 22.30
CA LEU A 336 -16.00 -15.71 22.16
C LEU A 336 -14.66 -15.10 22.60
N ALA A 337 -14.45 -13.78 22.43
CA ALA A 337 -13.16 -13.18 22.76
C ALA A 337 -12.95 -13.09 24.29
N PRO A 338 -11.89 -13.69 24.84
CA PRO A 338 -11.54 -13.56 26.24
C PRO A 338 -11.10 -12.12 26.59
N CYS A 339 -11.19 -11.74 27.86
CA CYS A 339 -10.90 -10.37 28.32
C CYS A 339 -9.60 -9.76 27.80
N PRO A 340 -8.46 -10.47 27.72
CA PRO A 340 -7.21 -9.86 27.24
C PRO A 340 -7.27 -9.42 25.78
N VAL A 341 -8.07 -10.09 24.95
CA VAL A 341 -8.15 -9.86 23.49
C VAL A 341 -9.38 -9.04 23.11
N ARG A 342 -10.41 -9.04 23.96
CA ARG A 342 -11.68 -8.36 23.69
C ARG A 342 -11.48 -6.87 23.38
N GLY A 343 -10.68 -6.18 24.17
CA GLY A 343 -10.38 -4.77 23.96
C GLY A 343 -9.75 -4.49 22.60
N PHE A 344 -8.88 -5.37 22.13
CA PHE A 344 -8.26 -5.28 20.81
C PHE A 344 -9.29 -5.50 19.69
N CYS A 345 -10.12 -6.55 19.79
CA CYS A 345 -11.17 -6.82 18.82
C CYS A 345 -12.19 -5.66 18.74
N VAL A 346 -12.61 -5.11 19.90
CA VAL A 346 -13.48 -3.93 19.96
C VAL A 346 -12.83 -2.74 19.24
N SER A 347 -11.55 -2.49 19.51
CA SER A 347 -10.82 -1.40 18.88
C SER A 347 -10.71 -1.59 17.37
N LEU A 348 -10.45 -2.82 16.88
CA LEU A 348 -10.42 -3.14 15.45
C LEU A 348 -11.76 -2.84 14.78
N VAL A 349 -12.87 -3.31 15.36
CA VAL A 349 -14.22 -3.02 14.84
C VAL A 349 -14.48 -1.52 14.84
N ALA A 350 -14.15 -0.81 15.93
CA ALA A 350 -14.37 0.62 16.05
C ALA A 350 -13.57 1.43 15.01
N PHE A 351 -12.28 1.11 14.80
CA PHE A 351 -11.48 1.79 13.77
C PHE A 351 -11.93 1.44 12.36
N SER A 352 -12.32 0.19 12.09
CA SER A 352 -12.91 -0.18 10.80
C SER A 352 -14.20 0.58 10.54
N THR A 353 -15.07 0.73 11.54
CA THR A 353 -16.31 1.53 11.42
C THR A 353 -16.01 3.00 11.19
N LEU A 354 -15.09 3.59 11.97
CA LEU A 354 -14.68 4.99 11.81
C LEU A 354 -14.12 5.26 10.41
N THR A 355 -13.22 4.41 9.94
CA THR A 355 -12.61 4.57 8.63
C THR A 355 -13.58 4.27 7.49
N SER A 356 -14.56 3.38 7.69
CA SER A 356 -15.66 3.18 6.74
C SER A 356 -16.56 4.43 6.66
N ALA A 357 -16.88 5.04 7.79
CA ALA A 357 -17.65 6.30 7.79
C ALA A 357 -16.86 7.44 7.12
N ALA A 358 -15.55 7.52 7.38
CA ALA A 358 -14.67 8.47 6.69
C ALA A 358 -14.58 8.20 5.18
N PHE A 359 -14.61 6.92 4.78
CA PHE A 359 -14.60 6.53 3.37
C PHE A 359 -15.88 6.92 2.64
N VAL A 360 -17.05 6.95 3.32
CA VAL A 360 -18.28 7.53 2.76
C VAL A 360 -18.05 8.98 2.35
N VAL A 361 -17.46 9.77 3.25
CA VAL A 361 -17.17 11.18 2.97
C VAL A 361 -16.18 11.31 1.82
N TYR A 362 -15.10 10.53 1.85
CA TYR A 362 -14.07 10.54 0.80
C TYR A 362 -14.65 10.13 -0.57
N ALA A 363 -15.47 9.07 -0.63
CA ALA A 363 -16.11 8.64 -1.87
C ALA A 363 -17.11 9.67 -2.39
N ALA A 364 -17.80 10.38 -1.50
CA ALA A 364 -18.77 11.39 -1.89
C ALA A 364 -18.14 12.68 -2.44
N THR A 365 -16.92 13.02 -2.01
CA THR A 365 -16.34 14.36 -2.25
C THR A 365 -14.93 14.34 -2.82
N GLY A 366 -14.23 13.23 -2.78
CA GLY A 366 -12.80 13.13 -3.13
C GLY A 366 -12.47 12.11 -4.22
N ILE A 367 -13.48 11.41 -4.75
CA ILE A 367 -13.34 10.49 -5.88
C ILE A 367 -14.20 11.02 -7.03
N ASP A 368 -13.58 11.26 -8.18
CA ASP A 368 -14.30 11.86 -9.31
C ASP A 368 -15.24 10.86 -10.00
N GLU A 369 -14.83 9.59 -10.08
CA GLU A 369 -15.55 8.54 -10.77
C GLU A 369 -15.86 7.37 -9.82
N LEU A 370 -17.13 7.18 -9.47
CA LEU A 370 -17.61 6.05 -8.65
C LEU A 370 -18.06 4.84 -9.48
N ASP A 371 -17.75 4.83 -10.76
CA ASP A 371 -18.00 3.72 -11.65
C ASP A 371 -16.89 2.63 -11.55
N PRO A 372 -17.00 1.52 -12.29
CA PRO A 372 -15.97 0.48 -12.27
C PRO A 372 -14.56 0.97 -12.63
N THR A 373 -14.43 2.04 -13.42
CA THR A 373 -13.13 2.59 -13.82
C THR A 373 -12.41 3.32 -12.70
N GLY A 374 -13.14 3.85 -11.71
CA GLY A 374 -12.63 4.53 -10.53
C GLY A 374 -12.44 3.64 -9.29
N HIS A 375 -12.79 2.35 -9.34
CA HIS A 375 -12.71 1.48 -8.17
C HIS A 375 -11.29 1.41 -7.57
N TYR A 376 -10.24 1.48 -8.39
CA TYR A 376 -8.84 1.38 -7.93
C TYR A 376 -8.46 2.48 -6.93
N ILE A 377 -9.08 3.66 -7.00
CA ILE A 377 -8.82 4.78 -6.09
C ILE A 377 -9.15 4.38 -4.63
N GLY A 378 -10.16 3.52 -4.46
CA GLY A 378 -10.63 3.04 -3.17
C GLY A 378 -10.11 1.67 -2.74
N TYR A 379 -9.19 1.01 -3.44
CA TYR A 379 -8.76 -0.37 -3.14
C TYR A 379 -8.26 -0.56 -1.72
N PHE A 380 -7.66 0.44 -1.09
CA PHE A 380 -7.26 0.34 0.32
C PHE A 380 -8.43 0.02 1.26
N TYR A 381 -9.67 0.32 0.85
CA TYR A 381 -10.88 -0.02 1.62
C TYR A 381 -11.12 -1.54 1.74
N TRP A 382 -10.48 -2.39 0.92
CA TRP A 382 -10.45 -3.84 1.13
C TRP A 382 -9.98 -4.26 2.53
N ALA A 383 -9.23 -3.39 3.21
CA ALA A 383 -8.82 -3.62 4.58
C ALA A 383 -10.01 -3.70 5.57
N ALA A 384 -11.14 -3.04 5.29
CA ALA A 384 -12.31 -3.05 6.18
C ALA A 384 -12.98 -4.43 6.27
N PRO A 385 -13.37 -5.11 5.17
CA PRO A 385 -13.83 -6.49 5.24
C PRO A 385 -12.77 -7.45 5.81
N ALA A 386 -11.48 -7.24 5.49
CA ALA A 386 -10.39 -8.05 6.02
C ALA A 386 -10.28 -7.94 7.56
N VAL A 387 -10.49 -6.77 8.14
CA VAL A 387 -10.55 -6.58 9.60
C VAL A 387 -11.69 -7.40 10.21
N MET A 388 -12.86 -7.47 9.60
CA MET A 388 -13.98 -8.28 10.13
C MET A 388 -13.62 -9.76 10.16
N VAL A 389 -13.03 -10.28 9.09
CA VAL A 389 -12.54 -11.66 9.02
C VAL A 389 -11.48 -11.91 10.11
N LEU A 390 -10.52 -11.00 10.25
CA LEU A 390 -9.46 -11.07 11.26
C LEU A 390 -10.04 -11.11 12.69
N VAL A 391 -10.99 -10.25 13.01
CA VAL A 391 -11.66 -10.22 14.32
C VAL A 391 -12.35 -11.55 14.63
N ILE A 392 -13.10 -12.09 13.66
CA ILE A 392 -13.80 -13.39 13.81
C ILE A 392 -12.77 -14.49 14.06
N LEU A 393 -11.72 -14.57 13.25
CA LEU A 393 -10.68 -15.59 13.39
C LEU A 393 -9.96 -15.50 14.74
N VAL A 394 -9.61 -14.30 15.19
CA VAL A 394 -8.99 -14.08 16.49
C VAL A 394 -9.91 -14.50 17.63
N ALA A 395 -11.19 -14.13 17.59
CA ALA A 395 -12.15 -14.49 18.62
C ALA A 395 -12.37 -16.01 18.69
N VAL A 396 -12.55 -16.66 17.54
CA VAL A 396 -12.76 -18.11 17.44
C VAL A 396 -11.53 -18.89 17.90
N THR A 397 -10.34 -18.52 17.45
CA THR A 397 -9.10 -19.23 17.82
C THR A 397 -8.76 -19.08 19.28
N GLU A 398 -9.08 -17.97 19.91
CA GLU A 398 -8.90 -17.78 21.34
C GLU A 398 -9.99 -18.48 22.17
N TRP A 399 -11.19 -18.63 21.65
CA TRP A 399 -12.24 -19.44 22.28
C TRP A 399 -11.88 -20.93 22.27
N LEU A 400 -11.23 -21.43 21.23
CA LEU A 400 -10.74 -22.80 21.11
C LEU A 400 -9.51 -23.13 21.99
N ARG A 401 -9.26 -22.36 23.06
CA ARG A 401 -8.13 -22.54 23.99
C ARG A 401 -7.95 -23.97 24.55
N PRO A 402 -8.99 -24.78 24.77
CA PRO A 402 -8.82 -26.13 25.28
C PRO A 402 -8.06 -27.07 24.31
N VAL A 403 -8.04 -26.74 23.02
CA VAL A 403 -7.32 -27.52 22.00
C VAL A 403 -5.83 -27.14 22.00
N PRO A 404 -4.89 -28.09 21.91
CA PRO A 404 -3.45 -27.80 21.92
C PRO A 404 -3.07 -26.72 20.91
N GLY A 405 -2.48 -25.59 21.39
CA GLY A 405 -2.32 -24.38 20.59
C GLY A 405 -1.45 -24.54 19.37
N LEU A 406 -0.46 -25.43 19.44
CA LEU A 406 0.43 -25.72 18.33
C LEU A 406 -0.29 -26.41 17.17
N ALA A 407 -1.21 -27.36 17.49
CA ALA A 407 -1.99 -28.08 16.45
C ALA A 407 -2.95 -27.16 15.72
N VAL A 408 -3.64 -26.24 16.43
CA VAL A 408 -4.52 -25.25 15.79
C VAL A 408 -3.71 -24.25 14.98
N ALA A 409 -2.60 -23.73 15.52
CA ALA A 409 -1.74 -22.82 14.79
C ALA A 409 -1.13 -23.48 13.54
N ALA A 410 -0.70 -24.73 13.65
CA ALA A 410 -0.19 -25.51 12.52
C ALA A 410 -1.30 -25.78 11.49
N ALA A 411 -2.50 -26.17 11.91
CA ALA A 411 -3.62 -26.42 10.99
C ALA A 411 -4.04 -25.14 10.26
N VAL A 412 -4.14 -24.01 10.98
CA VAL A 412 -4.46 -22.70 10.36
C VAL A 412 -3.35 -22.26 9.42
N ALA A 413 -2.08 -22.41 9.80
CA ALA A 413 -0.94 -22.05 8.96
C ALA A 413 -0.89 -22.93 7.71
N VAL A 414 -1.09 -24.25 7.83
CA VAL A 414 -1.14 -25.19 6.71
C VAL A 414 -2.33 -24.90 5.80
N ALA A 415 -3.52 -24.69 6.36
CA ALA A 415 -4.70 -24.33 5.56
C ALA A 415 -4.52 -23.00 4.83
N ALA A 416 -3.94 -22.00 5.48
CA ALA A 416 -3.65 -20.70 4.89
C ALA A 416 -2.56 -20.80 3.81
N CYS A 417 -1.47 -21.55 4.08
CA CYS A 417 -0.42 -21.80 3.07
C CYS A 417 -0.96 -22.62 1.90
N ALA A 418 -1.81 -23.61 2.15
CA ALA A 418 -2.42 -24.42 1.11
C ALA A 418 -3.39 -23.59 0.26
N ALA A 419 -4.27 -22.80 0.88
CA ALA A 419 -5.17 -21.89 0.17
C ALA A 419 -4.38 -20.86 -0.66
N PHE A 420 -3.32 -20.31 -0.09
CA PHE A 420 -2.43 -19.36 -0.76
C PHE A 420 -1.63 -20.05 -1.88
N ALA A 421 -1.17 -21.28 -1.70
CA ALA A 421 -0.43 -22.04 -2.70
C ALA A 421 -1.31 -22.52 -3.87
N VAL A 422 -2.60 -22.77 -3.63
CA VAL A 422 -3.56 -23.24 -4.66
C VAL A 422 -4.19 -22.07 -5.41
N ALA A 423 -4.24 -20.87 -4.81
CA ALA A 423 -4.77 -19.68 -5.49
C ALA A 423 -3.91 -19.41 -6.74
N PRO A 424 -4.44 -19.55 -7.98
CA PRO A 424 -3.65 -19.39 -9.22
C PRO A 424 -3.02 -17.98 -9.32
N GLN A 425 -3.47 -17.09 -8.55
CA GLN A 425 -3.29 -15.65 -8.61
C GLN A 425 -2.22 -15.11 -7.63
N THR A 426 -1.54 -15.95 -6.83
CA THR A 426 -0.35 -15.53 -6.07
C THR A 426 0.90 -15.43 -6.94
N ARG A 427 0.80 -15.87 -8.20
CA ARG A 427 1.79 -15.64 -9.22
C ARG A 427 1.62 -14.21 -9.74
N PHE A 428 2.70 -13.47 -9.86
CA PHE A 428 2.68 -12.17 -10.50
C PHE A 428 1.99 -12.30 -11.86
N SER A 429 0.91 -11.56 -12.03
CA SER A 429 0.21 -11.52 -13.29
C SER A 429 0.77 -10.34 -14.09
N THR A 430 1.29 -10.63 -15.27
CA THR A 430 1.63 -9.59 -16.23
C THR A 430 0.38 -9.03 -16.93
N THR A 431 -0.81 -9.47 -16.54
CA THR A 431 -2.09 -8.96 -17.05
C THR A 431 -2.84 -8.24 -15.95
N HIS A 432 -3.13 -6.96 -16.12
CA HIS A 432 -4.13 -6.26 -15.34
C HIS A 432 -5.51 -6.84 -15.72
N THR A 433 -6.11 -7.55 -14.79
CA THR A 433 -7.48 -8.09 -14.94
C THR A 433 -8.53 -7.15 -14.36
N ASP A 434 -8.19 -5.88 -14.14
CA ASP A 434 -9.14 -4.90 -13.62
C ASP A 434 -10.17 -4.55 -14.71
N PRO A 435 -11.47 -4.86 -14.51
CA PRO A 435 -12.50 -4.53 -15.48
C PRO A 435 -12.67 -3.02 -15.73
N GLY A 436 -12.17 -2.19 -14.83
CA GLY A 436 -12.20 -0.74 -14.94
C GLY A 436 -11.00 -0.13 -15.65
N ASN A 437 -9.96 -0.89 -15.89
CA ASN A 437 -8.79 -0.39 -16.59
C ASN A 437 -8.93 -0.70 -18.09
N LEU A 438 -9.38 0.27 -18.87
CA LEU A 438 -9.61 0.17 -20.33
C LEU A 438 -8.36 -0.19 -21.14
N GLY A 439 -7.20 -0.28 -20.49
CA GLY A 439 -5.94 -0.72 -21.05
C GLY A 439 -5.49 -2.10 -20.57
N SER A 440 -6.40 -3.05 -20.33
CA SER A 440 -6.14 -4.39 -19.81
C SER A 440 -5.13 -5.21 -20.66
N GLY A 441 -3.93 -4.74 -20.72
CA GLY A 441 -2.77 -5.42 -21.22
C GLY A 441 -1.82 -5.68 -20.06
N SER A 442 -0.87 -6.54 -20.22
CA SER A 442 0.20 -6.75 -19.26
C SER A 442 1.04 -5.47 -19.11
N ASP A 443 1.43 -5.14 -17.89
CA ASP A 443 2.37 -4.05 -17.64
C ASP A 443 3.83 -4.47 -17.93
N ALA A 444 4.00 -5.49 -18.76
CA ALA A 444 5.27 -6.03 -19.18
C ALA A 444 5.26 -6.30 -20.69
N ASP A 445 6.20 -5.71 -21.40
CA ASP A 445 6.44 -6.03 -22.80
C ASP A 445 7.88 -6.54 -23.01
N PRO A 446 8.08 -7.82 -23.35
CA PRO A 446 9.42 -8.38 -23.58
C PRO A 446 10.12 -7.75 -24.79
N GLY A 447 9.38 -7.08 -25.66
CA GLY A 447 9.89 -6.41 -26.86
C GLY A 447 10.53 -5.04 -26.62
N LEU A 448 10.33 -4.42 -25.43
CA LEU A 448 10.79 -3.05 -25.16
C LEU A 448 12.29 -2.85 -25.36
N SER A 449 13.11 -3.75 -24.83
CA SER A 449 14.57 -3.66 -24.99
C SER A 449 14.99 -3.74 -26.48
N ALA A 450 14.40 -4.65 -27.24
CA ALA A 450 14.67 -4.78 -28.68
C ALA A 450 14.15 -3.57 -29.49
N ALA A 451 13.00 -3.02 -29.11
CA ALA A 451 12.46 -1.81 -29.73
C ALA A 451 13.40 -0.60 -29.52
N VAL A 452 13.89 -0.40 -28.30
CA VAL A 452 14.86 0.67 -27.98
C VAL A 452 16.16 0.49 -28.77
N ALA A 453 16.72 -0.72 -28.77
CA ALA A 453 17.94 -1.02 -29.55
C ALA A 453 17.74 -0.73 -31.04
N ARG A 454 16.56 -1.07 -31.62
CA ARG A 454 16.24 -0.81 -33.01
C ARG A 454 16.09 0.68 -33.30
N MET A 455 15.42 1.43 -32.42
CA MET A 455 15.30 2.89 -32.55
C MET A 455 16.66 3.56 -32.43
N ALA A 456 17.51 3.18 -31.49
CA ALA A 456 18.87 3.70 -31.32
C ALA A 456 19.74 3.47 -32.57
N ALA A 457 19.68 2.27 -33.13
CA ALA A 457 20.41 1.94 -34.37
C ALA A 457 19.96 2.83 -35.56
N LEU A 458 18.66 3.09 -35.67
CA LEU A 458 18.11 3.96 -36.73
C LEU A 458 18.36 5.44 -36.44
N ALA A 459 18.42 5.83 -35.20
CA ALA A 459 18.77 7.19 -34.79
C ALA A 459 20.22 7.55 -35.09
N ALA A 460 21.12 6.55 -35.19
CA ALA A 460 22.54 6.71 -35.53
C ALA A 460 23.25 7.76 -34.66
N GLY A 461 23.11 7.65 -33.35
CA GLY A 461 23.69 8.56 -32.36
C GLY A 461 22.91 9.85 -32.09
N ARG A 462 21.82 10.10 -32.79
CA ARG A 462 20.93 11.24 -32.53
C ARG A 462 19.95 10.90 -31.38
N PRO A 463 19.46 11.90 -30.64
CA PRO A 463 18.40 11.67 -29.67
C PRO A 463 17.15 11.03 -30.30
N VAL A 464 16.54 10.08 -29.60
CA VAL A 464 15.27 9.47 -29.97
C VAL A 464 14.12 10.37 -29.50
N VAL A 465 13.38 10.96 -30.44
CA VAL A 465 12.23 11.81 -30.16
C VAL A 465 10.95 11.01 -30.33
N LEU A 466 10.20 10.81 -29.25
CA LEU A 466 8.94 10.10 -29.25
C LEU A 466 7.76 11.05 -29.47
N LYS A 467 6.91 10.73 -30.44
CA LYS A 467 5.59 11.35 -30.66
C LYS A 467 4.53 10.28 -30.48
N LEU A 468 3.51 10.57 -29.67
CA LEU A 468 2.48 9.59 -29.30
C LEU A 468 1.16 9.91 -29.97
N ALA A 469 0.45 8.87 -30.42
CA ALA A 469 -0.99 8.85 -30.37
C ALA A 469 -1.42 8.69 -28.90
N HIS A 470 -2.53 9.31 -28.48
CA HIS A 470 -2.93 9.45 -27.08
C HIS A 470 -2.91 8.13 -26.29
N ASP A 471 -3.40 7.05 -26.91
CA ASP A 471 -3.57 5.75 -26.24
C ASP A 471 -2.29 4.89 -26.20
N ALA A 472 -1.17 5.36 -26.77
CA ALA A 472 0.11 4.65 -26.78
C ALA A 472 1.06 5.07 -25.63
N TRP A 473 0.54 5.76 -24.62
CA TRP A 473 1.33 6.21 -23.47
C TRP A 473 1.95 5.07 -22.62
N PRO A 474 1.31 3.88 -22.49
CA PRO A 474 1.90 2.81 -21.69
C PRO A 474 3.27 2.38 -22.21
N ASP A 475 3.39 2.16 -23.51
CA ASP A 475 4.67 1.76 -24.12
C ASP A 475 5.71 2.89 -24.12
N MET A 476 5.27 4.15 -24.11
CA MET A 476 6.19 5.29 -24.00
C MET A 476 7.01 5.23 -22.72
N THR A 477 6.37 4.98 -21.57
CA THR A 477 7.09 4.94 -20.27
C THR A 477 8.12 3.82 -20.26
N GLY A 478 7.74 2.64 -20.76
CA GLY A 478 8.67 1.51 -20.90
C GLY A 478 9.85 1.81 -21.84
N VAL A 479 9.59 2.44 -22.97
CA VAL A 479 10.66 2.86 -23.92
C VAL A 479 11.62 3.85 -23.26
N LEU A 480 11.12 4.84 -22.52
CA LEU A 480 11.97 5.85 -21.87
C LEU A 480 12.85 5.21 -20.77
N VAL A 481 12.27 4.32 -19.94
CA VAL A 481 13.02 3.59 -18.91
C VAL A 481 14.11 2.73 -19.51
N GLN A 482 13.78 1.95 -20.55
CA GLN A 482 14.78 1.09 -21.21
C GLN A 482 15.84 1.91 -21.94
N ALA A 483 15.49 3.05 -22.52
CA ALA A 483 16.43 3.97 -23.14
C ALA A 483 17.45 4.51 -22.11
N GLU A 484 16.96 5.00 -20.97
CA GLU A 484 17.84 5.49 -19.89
C GLU A 484 18.79 4.40 -19.38
N ARG A 485 18.29 3.20 -19.09
CA ARG A 485 19.08 2.07 -18.63
C ARG A 485 20.13 1.58 -19.62
N THR A 486 19.89 1.78 -20.91
CA THR A 486 20.83 1.38 -21.99
C THR A 486 21.69 2.55 -22.49
N GLY A 487 21.60 3.74 -21.88
CA GLY A 487 22.35 4.93 -22.26
C GLY A 487 21.91 5.56 -23.58
N VAL A 488 20.70 5.27 -24.03
CA VAL A 488 20.11 5.88 -25.23
C VAL A 488 19.39 7.17 -24.82
N THR A 489 19.80 8.32 -25.40
CA THR A 489 19.10 9.57 -25.16
C THR A 489 17.72 9.52 -25.85
N ALA A 490 16.65 9.55 -25.05
CA ALA A 490 15.28 9.55 -25.53
C ALA A 490 14.44 10.60 -24.81
N CYS A 491 13.51 11.22 -25.53
CA CYS A 491 12.60 12.22 -24.97
C CYS A 491 11.23 12.18 -25.65
N VAL A 492 10.24 12.77 -25.00
CA VAL A 492 8.87 12.93 -25.53
C VAL A 492 8.67 14.34 -26.05
N ALA A 493 8.12 14.46 -27.27
CA ALA A 493 7.95 15.75 -27.92
C ALA A 493 6.92 16.68 -27.25
N SER A 494 5.95 16.13 -26.52
CA SER A 494 4.86 16.89 -25.89
C SER A 494 5.09 17.05 -24.40
N SER A 495 5.12 18.30 -23.92
CA SER A 495 5.16 18.63 -22.49
C SER A 495 3.91 18.21 -21.72
N TYR A 496 2.84 17.81 -22.41
CA TYR A 496 1.64 17.26 -21.76
C TYR A 496 1.98 16.10 -20.80
N TRP A 497 2.99 15.29 -21.13
CA TRP A 497 3.38 14.09 -20.40
C TRP A 497 4.33 14.34 -19.22
N GLU A 498 4.74 15.60 -18.99
CA GLU A 498 5.71 15.96 -17.93
C GLU A 498 5.28 15.47 -16.54
N PHE A 499 3.99 15.48 -16.24
CA PHE A 499 3.46 15.01 -14.96
C PHE A 499 3.74 13.53 -14.69
N MET A 500 3.93 12.72 -15.75
CA MET A 500 4.15 11.27 -15.68
C MET A 500 5.62 10.90 -15.85
N VAL A 501 6.34 11.57 -16.77
CA VAL A 501 7.71 11.17 -17.12
C VAL A 501 8.78 12.09 -16.56
N SER A 502 8.41 13.15 -15.85
CA SER A 502 9.27 14.25 -15.38
C SER A 502 9.91 15.08 -16.50
N SER A 503 10.36 16.30 -16.13
CA SER A 503 10.90 17.28 -17.09
C SER A 503 12.14 16.81 -17.84
N GLN A 504 12.94 15.91 -17.24
CA GLN A 504 14.16 15.38 -17.85
C GLN A 504 13.91 14.59 -19.15
N PHE A 505 12.70 14.06 -19.34
CA PHE A 505 12.29 13.31 -20.53
C PHE A 505 11.46 14.14 -21.51
N ILE A 506 11.24 15.41 -21.25
CA ILE A 506 10.62 16.32 -22.22
C ILE A 506 11.70 16.86 -23.16
N CYS A 507 11.48 16.70 -24.47
CA CYS A 507 12.47 17.13 -25.47
C CYS A 507 12.77 18.61 -25.39
N THR A 508 14.03 18.94 -25.37
CA THR A 508 14.50 20.32 -25.58
C THR A 508 14.29 20.76 -27.04
N PRO A 509 14.27 22.07 -27.34
CA PRO A 509 14.20 22.56 -28.72
C PRO A 509 15.29 21.99 -29.64
N ALA A 510 16.49 21.77 -29.11
CA ALA A 510 17.62 21.21 -29.85
C ALA A 510 17.36 19.74 -30.21
N GLU A 511 16.85 18.94 -29.28
CA GLU A 511 16.49 17.54 -29.52
C GLU A 511 15.34 17.40 -30.52
N LEU A 512 14.34 18.28 -30.44
CA LEU A 512 13.24 18.33 -31.40
C LEU A 512 13.74 18.64 -32.82
N ALA A 513 14.73 19.53 -32.98
CA ALA A 513 15.27 19.93 -34.27
C ALA A 513 16.20 18.87 -34.89
N HIS A 514 17.03 18.19 -34.07
CA HIS A 514 18.10 17.32 -34.56
C HIS A 514 17.86 15.83 -34.28
N GLY A 515 16.89 15.49 -33.44
CA GLY A 515 16.58 14.11 -33.04
C GLY A 515 15.95 13.27 -34.19
N ALA A 516 16.04 11.98 -34.03
CA ALA A 516 15.35 11.01 -34.87
C ALA A 516 13.93 10.81 -34.34
N THR A 517 12.92 11.20 -35.08
CA THR A 517 11.52 11.10 -34.68
C THR A 517 10.95 9.71 -34.94
N PHE A 518 10.38 9.13 -33.88
CA PHE A 518 9.59 7.92 -33.92
C PHE A 518 8.17 8.20 -33.40
N ARG A 519 7.18 7.50 -33.95
CA ARG A 519 5.79 7.65 -33.53
C ARG A 519 5.27 6.32 -33.01
N LEU A 520 4.60 6.37 -31.86
CA LEU A 520 3.93 5.23 -31.25
C LEU A 520 2.44 5.32 -31.53
N TYR A 521 1.89 4.25 -32.13
CA TYR A 521 0.47 4.12 -32.44
C TYR A 521 -0.09 2.85 -31.82
N VAL A 522 -1.33 2.90 -31.39
CA VAL A 522 -2.08 1.69 -31.04
C VAL A 522 -2.28 0.84 -32.29
N PRO A 523 -2.20 -0.50 -32.23
CA PRO A 523 -2.48 -1.39 -33.34
C PRO A 523 -3.83 -1.08 -34.01
N GLY A 524 -3.85 -1.07 -35.32
CA GLY A 524 -5.03 -0.69 -36.11
C GLY A 524 -5.18 0.81 -36.42
N HIS A 525 -4.40 1.68 -35.77
CA HIS A 525 -4.46 3.14 -35.98
C HIS A 525 -3.23 3.72 -36.68
N VAL A 526 -2.39 2.86 -37.28
CA VAL A 526 -1.20 3.30 -38.02
C VAL A 526 -1.65 3.88 -39.37
N PRO A 527 -1.34 5.14 -39.69
CA PRO A 527 -1.69 5.73 -40.98
C PRO A 527 -1.03 4.98 -42.16
N HIS A 528 -1.72 4.92 -43.30
CA HIS A 528 -1.17 4.29 -44.51
C HIS A 528 0.15 4.95 -44.93
N GLY A 529 1.11 4.13 -45.35
CA GLY A 529 2.42 4.60 -45.80
C GLY A 529 3.47 4.84 -44.71
N GLN A 530 3.13 4.67 -43.44
CA GLN A 530 4.12 4.75 -42.39
C GLN A 530 5.02 3.50 -42.37
N ARG A 531 6.32 3.70 -42.24
CA ARG A 531 7.28 2.59 -42.13
C ARG A 531 7.29 2.05 -40.71
N VAL A 532 6.83 0.83 -40.52
CA VAL A 532 6.94 0.14 -39.20
C VAL A 532 8.40 -0.18 -38.91
N VAL A 533 8.86 0.25 -37.76
CA VAL A 533 10.21 0.03 -37.24
C VAL A 533 10.23 -1.18 -36.30
N TYR A 534 9.24 -1.26 -35.41
CA TYR A 534 9.08 -2.34 -34.46
C TYR A 534 7.61 -2.46 -34.06
N GLN A 535 7.20 -3.66 -33.68
CA GLN A 535 5.88 -3.93 -33.16
C GLN A 535 6.02 -4.38 -31.70
N LEU A 536 5.55 -3.54 -30.79
CA LEU A 536 5.35 -3.85 -29.39
C LEU A 536 4.00 -4.53 -29.17
N ARG A 537 3.74 -4.98 -28.00
CA ARG A 537 2.51 -5.69 -27.68
C ARG A 537 1.27 -4.80 -27.81
N ARG A 538 1.35 -3.56 -27.33
CA ARG A 538 0.25 -2.58 -27.36
C ARG A 538 0.48 -1.43 -28.33
N ALA A 539 1.70 -1.23 -28.83
CA ALA A 539 1.99 -0.16 -29.75
C ALA A 539 2.80 -0.62 -30.96
N ILE A 540 2.64 0.13 -32.06
CA ILE A 540 3.47 0.01 -33.26
C ILE A 540 4.36 1.24 -33.35
N VAL A 541 5.66 1.00 -33.37
CA VAL A 541 6.67 2.04 -33.52
C VAL A 541 6.88 2.27 -35.01
N THR A 542 6.68 3.50 -35.46
CA THR A 542 6.97 3.91 -36.84
C THR A 542 8.08 4.96 -36.87
N GLY A 543 8.88 4.99 -37.91
CA GLY A 543 9.91 5.99 -38.14
C GLY A 543 9.67 6.79 -39.39
N THR A 544 10.05 8.08 -39.38
CA THR A 544 10.10 8.87 -40.62
C THR A 544 11.19 8.30 -41.54
N PRO A 545 10.91 8.04 -42.84
CA PRO A 545 11.96 7.67 -43.77
C PRO A 545 13.03 8.77 -43.80
N LYS A 546 14.32 8.38 -43.89
CA LYS A 546 15.38 9.34 -44.20
C LYS A 546 15.05 9.95 -45.55
N GLY A 547 14.78 11.25 -45.63
CA GLY A 547 14.78 12.01 -46.91
C GLY A 547 13.40 12.42 -47.44
N THR A 548 12.46 12.90 -46.63
CA THR A 548 11.39 13.80 -47.07
C THR A 548 11.38 15.07 -46.23
#